data_37f6830a780218267fd96d49b6ac1df3
#
_entry.id   37f6830a780218267fd96d49b6ac1df3
#
_cell.length_a   1.000
_cell.length_b   1.000
_cell.length_c   1.000
_cell.angle_alpha   90.00
_cell.angle_beta   90.00
_cell.angle_gamma   90.00
#
_symmetry.space_group_name_H-M   'P 1'
#
loop_
_entity.id
_entity.type
_entity.pdbx_description
1 polymer ?
#
loop_
_entity_poly.entity_id
_entity_poly.type
_entity_poly.pdbx_seq_one_letter_code
_entity_poly.pdbx_strand_id
1 'polypeptide(L)'
;MPVKLIAIDIDGTLLDSSSRLPENNLSVLQEASRHGVDIVLVTGRSFHHTRELALQMPARTILILNNGSVVKDQSGATLASHTLPAETARYIVKETRAVRDGAAAIFDRDDDRQFLCERIDWTHPHRRHYFELHNAWITQVSSLATELTEDPLQLGFTGDVSSMRELAELLTSLPRAAEYSHALTEYQLRNFSLLDVLSPGRSKGRTLAEWSTQRGLTPSEVMAIGDNLNDREMLDFAGIPVVMGNATPGLKKHGWIQTDTNDEEGLAKAIIKYALKRN
;
A
#
# COMPACT_ATOMS: atom_id res chain seq x y z
N MET A 1 20.02 16.91 8.54
CA MET A 1 20.14 15.90 9.62
C MET A 1 20.34 14.54 8.97
N PRO A 2 20.93 13.56 9.63
CA PRO A 2 21.06 12.22 9.06
C PRO A 2 19.67 11.56 8.96
N VAL A 3 19.45 10.80 7.89
CA VAL A 3 18.28 9.94 7.75
C VAL A 3 18.33 8.86 8.82
N LYS A 4 17.23 8.64 9.52
CA LYS A 4 17.10 7.60 10.55
C LYS A 4 16.04 6.55 10.19
N LEU A 5 15.15 6.84 9.25
CA LEU A 5 14.14 5.94 8.76
C LEU A 5 13.98 6.08 7.25
N ILE A 6 13.91 4.95 6.53
CA ILE A 6 13.60 4.90 5.11
C ILE A 6 12.28 4.13 4.96
N ALA A 7 11.24 4.82 4.46
CA ALA A 7 9.94 4.26 4.12
C ALA A 7 9.88 3.99 2.61
N ILE A 8 9.52 2.77 2.22
CA ILE A 8 9.66 2.31 0.83
C ILE A 8 8.37 1.63 0.40
N ASP A 9 7.78 2.10 -0.69
CA ASP A 9 6.75 1.33 -1.39
C ASP A 9 7.35 0.10 -2.08
N ILE A 10 6.53 -0.91 -2.35
CA ILE A 10 7.00 -2.18 -2.92
C ILE A 10 6.88 -2.19 -4.43
N ASP A 11 5.65 -2.04 -4.98
CA ASP A 11 5.35 -2.26 -6.39
C ASP A 11 5.69 -1.03 -7.23
N GLY A 12 6.65 -1.16 -8.14
CA GLY A 12 7.13 -0.03 -8.93
C GLY A 12 8.19 0.84 -8.22
N THR A 13 8.58 0.46 -6.99
CA THR A 13 9.58 1.16 -6.19
C THR A 13 10.71 0.22 -5.74
N LEU A 14 10.43 -0.72 -4.82
CA LEU A 14 11.42 -1.68 -4.32
C LEU A 14 11.70 -2.78 -5.35
N LEU A 15 10.64 -3.27 -6.01
CA LEU A 15 10.68 -4.34 -7.01
C LEU A 15 10.81 -3.78 -8.44
N ASP A 16 11.50 -4.53 -9.30
CA ASP A 16 11.55 -4.24 -10.74
C ASP A 16 10.19 -4.51 -11.43
N SER A 17 10.08 -4.19 -12.72
CA SER A 17 8.86 -4.41 -13.52
C SER A 17 8.48 -5.89 -13.68
N SER A 18 9.41 -6.81 -13.38
CA SER A 18 9.19 -8.26 -13.34
C SER A 18 8.84 -8.76 -11.93
N SER A 19 8.56 -7.86 -10.97
CA SER A 19 8.26 -8.15 -9.57
C SER A 19 9.39 -8.89 -8.83
N ARG A 20 10.65 -8.67 -9.22
CA ARG A 20 11.83 -9.22 -8.57
C ARG A 20 12.52 -8.14 -7.73
N LEU A 21 13.14 -8.56 -6.64
CA LEU A 21 13.97 -7.67 -5.82
C LEU A 21 15.37 -7.53 -6.46
N PRO A 22 15.77 -6.33 -6.95
CA PRO A 22 17.12 -6.12 -7.45
C PRO A 22 18.16 -6.29 -6.34
N GLU A 23 19.26 -6.97 -6.64
CA GLU A 23 20.34 -7.24 -5.68
C GLU A 23 20.94 -5.95 -5.10
N ASN A 24 21.09 -4.92 -5.93
CA ASN A 24 21.59 -3.62 -5.49
C ASN A 24 20.64 -2.93 -4.51
N ASN A 25 19.32 -3.04 -4.70
CA ASN A 25 18.35 -2.52 -3.75
C ASN A 25 18.50 -3.19 -2.38
N LEU A 26 18.60 -4.52 -2.35
CA LEU A 26 18.81 -5.26 -1.11
C LEU A 26 20.14 -4.87 -0.43
N SER A 27 21.23 -4.77 -1.20
CA SER A 27 22.56 -4.43 -0.69
C SER A 27 22.58 -3.06 0.01
N VAL A 28 22.00 -2.03 -0.61
CA VAL A 28 21.97 -0.68 -0.02
C VAL A 28 21.07 -0.59 1.21
N LEU A 29 19.98 -1.36 1.26
CA LEU A 29 19.10 -1.45 2.43
C LEU A 29 19.81 -2.13 3.60
N GLN A 30 20.55 -3.22 3.34
CA GLN A 30 21.38 -3.88 4.35
C GLN A 30 22.47 -2.94 4.89
N GLU A 31 23.07 -2.14 4.01
CA GLU A 31 24.06 -1.14 4.42
C GLU A 31 23.42 -0.04 5.27
N ALA A 32 22.30 0.54 4.85
CA ALA A 32 21.57 1.55 5.61
C ALA A 32 21.20 1.02 7.02
N SER A 33 20.68 -0.21 7.08
CA SER A 33 20.34 -0.86 8.35
C SER A 33 21.56 -1.06 9.26
N ARG A 34 22.71 -1.45 8.70
CA ARG A 34 23.98 -1.56 9.47
C ARG A 34 24.46 -0.22 10.03
N HIS A 35 24.10 0.89 9.40
CA HIS A 35 24.36 2.24 9.90
C HIS A 35 23.27 2.75 10.86
N GLY A 36 22.34 1.89 11.29
CA GLY A 36 21.30 2.21 12.27
C GLY A 36 20.10 2.93 11.68
N VAL A 37 19.88 2.85 10.35
CA VAL A 37 18.70 3.39 9.71
C VAL A 37 17.59 2.34 9.74
N ASP A 38 16.43 2.71 10.27
CA ASP A 38 15.23 1.85 10.28
C ASP A 38 14.67 1.70 8.87
N ILE A 39 14.32 0.47 8.48
CA ILE A 39 13.68 0.18 7.19
C ILE A 39 12.20 -0.13 7.44
N VAL A 40 11.32 0.54 6.69
CA VAL A 40 9.86 0.35 6.73
C VAL A 40 9.34 0.11 5.32
N LEU A 41 8.77 -1.06 5.07
CA LEU A 41 8.02 -1.30 3.83
C LEU A 41 6.59 -0.78 4.00
N VAL A 42 6.11 0.02 3.04
CA VAL A 42 4.80 0.67 3.11
C VAL A 42 4.00 0.34 1.85
N THR A 43 3.00 -0.53 1.94
CA THR A 43 2.36 -1.12 0.75
C THR A 43 0.84 -1.31 0.89
N GLY A 44 0.16 -1.42 -0.24
CA GLY A 44 -1.22 -1.90 -0.31
C GLY A 44 -1.37 -3.42 -0.15
N ARG A 45 -0.27 -4.17 -0.24
CA ARG A 45 -0.27 -5.62 -0.10
C ARG A 45 -0.67 -6.07 1.31
N SER A 46 -1.26 -7.27 1.40
CA SER A 46 -1.44 -7.98 2.68
C SER A 46 -0.15 -8.63 3.16
N PHE A 47 -0.13 -9.12 4.41
CA PHE A 47 1.04 -9.78 4.98
C PHE A 47 1.46 -11.02 4.17
N HIS A 48 0.50 -11.85 3.75
CA HIS A 48 0.81 -13.08 2.98
C HIS A 48 1.57 -12.80 1.69
N HIS A 49 1.22 -11.70 1.00
CA HIS A 49 1.90 -11.28 -0.24
C HIS A 49 3.23 -10.54 0.00
N THR A 50 3.51 -10.18 1.23
CA THR A 50 4.73 -9.45 1.61
C THR A 50 5.72 -10.33 2.36
N ARG A 51 5.25 -11.44 2.97
CA ARG A 51 6.03 -12.28 3.88
C ARG A 51 7.36 -12.76 3.30
N GLU A 52 7.34 -13.34 2.11
CA GLU A 52 8.57 -13.87 1.47
C GLU A 52 9.57 -12.75 1.16
N LEU A 53 9.07 -11.60 0.73
CA LEU A 53 9.90 -10.41 0.51
C LEU A 53 10.44 -9.88 1.85
N ALA A 54 9.60 -9.79 2.87
CA ALA A 54 10.00 -9.30 4.19
C ALA A 54 11.13 -10.14 4.82
N LEU A 55 11.12 -11.46 4.61
CA LEU A 55 12.18 -12.35 5.10
C LEU A 55 13.55 -12.10 4.43
N GLN A 56 13.58 -11.47 3.26
CA GLN A 56 14.80 -11.09 2.56
C GLN A 56 15.36 -9.74 3.04
N MET A 57 14.52 -8.91 3.67
CA MET A 57 14.89 -7.58 4.13
C MET A 57 15.83 -7.62 5.35
N PRO A 58 16.52 -6.51 5.64
CA PRO A 58 17.29 -6.39 6.88
C PRO A 58 16.48 -6.73 8.11
N ALA A 59 17.12 -7.30 9.13
CA ALA A 59 16.46 -7.61 10.39
C ALA A 59 15.79 -6.35 11.00
N ARG A 60 14.64 -6.52 11.63
CA ARG A 60 13.79 -5.47 12.22
C ARG A 60 13.08 -4.57 11.21
N THR A 61 13.03 -4.95 9.94
CA THR A 61 12.17 -4.25 8.97
C THR A 61 10.71 -4.29 9.46
N ILE A 62 10.06 -3.15 9.43
CA ILE A 62 8.65 -2.99 9.78
C ILE A 62 7.82 -2.98 8.51
N LEU A 63 6.62 -3.52 8.60
CA LEU A 63 5.69 -3.63 7.49
C LEU A 63 4.43 -2.80 7.81
N ILE A 64 4.20 -1.74 7.06
CA ILE A 64 2.94 -1.00 7.02
C ILE A 64 2.17 -1.54 5.81
N LEU A 65 1.12 -2.29 6.05
CA LEU A 65 0.40 -3.10 5.08
C LEU A 65 -1.02 -2.59 4.87
N ASN A 66 -1.68 -3.07 3.80
CA ASN A 66 -3.06 -2.72 3.50
C ASN A 66 -3.28 -1.20 3.52
N ASN A 67 -2.41 -0.45 2.81
CA ASN A 67 -2.41 1.02 2.75
C ASN A 67 -2.43 1.71 4.12
N GLY A 68 -1.84 1.10 5.15
CA GLY A 68 -1.73 1.67 6.49
C GLY A 68 -2.72 1.12 7.51
N SER A 69 -3.58 0.16 7.13
CA SER A 69 -4.56 -0.42 8.05
C SER A 69 -3.92 -1.34 9.09
N VAL A 70 -2.76 -1.94 8.81
CA VAL A 70 -2.08 -2.80 9.78
C VAL A 70 -0.57 -2.62 9.73
N VAL A 71 0.06 -2.66 10.92
CA VAL A 71 1.52 -2.64 11.09
C VAL A 71 1.95 -3.98 11.68
N LYS A 72 2.91 -4.63 11.04
CA LYS A 72 3.47 -5.90 11.50
C LYS A 72 4.99 -5.86 11.53
N ASP A 73 5.58 -6.74 12.32
CA ASP A 73 7.00 -7.07 12.18
C ASP A 73 7.22 -8.16 11.12
N GLN A 74 8.46 -8.52 10.85
CA GLN A 74 8.83 -9.55 9.88
C GLN A 74 8.32 -10.95 10.25
N SER A 75 8.02 -11.23 11.51
CA SER A 75 7.45 -12.52 11.94
C SER A 75 5.96 -12.63 11.66
N GLY A 76 5.30 -11.50 11.37
CA GLY A 76 3.87 -11.38 11.19
C GLY A 76 3.12 -10.98 12.45
N ALA A 77 3.82 -10.69 13.55
CA ALA A 77 3.16 -10.18 14.76
C ALA A 77 2.58 -8.80 14.49
N THR A 78 1.29 -8.62 14.81
CA THR A 78 0.58 -7.36 14.65
C THR A 78 0.98 -6.38 15.75
N LEU A 79 1.54 -5.24 15.36
CA LEU A 79 1.98 -4.16 16.24
C LEU A 79 0.91 -3.07 16.40
N ALA A 80 0.13 -2.84 15.34
CA ALA A 80 -1.01 -1.94 15.32
C ALA A 80 -2.01 -2.38 14.25
N SER A 81 -3.31 -2.17 14.50
CA SER A 81 -4.37 -2.47 13.54
C SER A 81 -5.46 -1.40 13.60
N HIS A 82 -5.98 -1.04 12.44
CA HIS A 82 -7.03 -0.05 12.23
C HIS A 82 -8.06 -0.61 11.27
N THR A 83 -9.19 -1.02 11.80
CA THR A 83 -10.26 -1.68 11.03
C THR A 83 -11.31 -0.67 10.57
N LEU A 84 -11.92 -0.93 9.42
CA LEU A 84 -13.10 -0.23 8.94
C LEU A 84 -14.33 -0.78 9.67
N PRO A 85 -15.15 0.05 10.35
CA PRO A 85 -16.33 -0.47 11.03
C PRO A 85 -17.23 -1.29 10.09
N ALA A 86 -17.66 -2.47 10.52
CA ALA A 86 -18.48 -3.38 9.70
C ALA A 86 -19.78 -2.74 9.21
N GLU A 87 -20.38 -1.86 10.02
CA GLU A 87 -21.57 -1.08 9.60
C GLU A 87 -21.25 -0.15 8.42
N THR A 88 -20.12 0.57 8.49
CA THR A 88 -19.66 1.43 7.39
C THR A 88 -19.29 0.61 6.16
N ALA A 89 -18.63 -0.54 6.34
CA ALA A 89 -18.33 -1.46 5.24
C ALA A 89 -19.62 -1.96 4.55
N ARG A 90 -20.63 -2.39 5.30
CA ARG A 90 -21.95 -2.78 4.74
C ARG A 90 -22.64 -1.64 4.00
N TYR A 91 -22.58 -0.42 4.55
CA TYR A 91 -23.11 0.76 3.88
C TYR A 91 -22.44 0.99 2.54
N ILE A 92 -21.10 0.96 2.47
CA ILE A 92 -20.33 1.15 1.23
C ILE A 92 -20.68 0.06 0.21
N VAL A 93 -20.70 -1.21 0.60
CA VAL A 93 -21.07 -2.33 -0.29
C VAL A 93 -22.46 -2.10 -0.89
N LYS A 94 -23.41 -1.60 -0.11
CA LYS A 94 -24.78 -1.31 -0.58
C LYS A 94 -24.79 -0.15 -1.58
N GLU A 95 -24.16 0.97 -1.25
CA GLU A 95 -24.19 2.19 -2.07
C GLU A 95 -23.41 2.05 -3.40
N THR A 96 -22.36 1.21 -3.40
CA THR A 96 -21.54 1.00 -4.60
C THR A 96 -22.08 -0.09 -5.53
N ARG A 97 -23.02 -0.92 -5.08
CA ARG A 97 -23.50 -2.11 -5.80
C ARG A 97 -24.02 -1.81 -7.20
N ALA A 98 -24.71 -0.67 -7.40
CA ALA A 98 -25.27 -0.28 -8.69
C ALA A 98 -24.21 0.16 -9.71
N VAL A 99 -23.07 0.70 -9.22
CA VAL A 99 -21.96 1.20 -10.04
C VAL A 99 -20.89 0.13 -10.20
N ARG A 100 -20.59 -0.59 -9.13
CA ARG A 100 -19.57 -1.63 -9.12
C ARG A 100 -19.93 -2.79 -8.19
N ASP A 101 -20.34 -3.88 -8.80
CA ASP A 101 -20.50 -5.16 -8.11
C ASP A 101 -19.12 -5.84 -8.01
N GLY A 102 -18.75 -6.31 -6.84
CA GLY A 102 -17.48 -7.04 -6.64
C GLY A 102 -16.49 -6.39 -5.68
N ALA A 103 -16.96 -5.79 -4.59
CA ALA A 103 -16.12 -5.49 -3.44
C ALA A 103 -15.55 -6.78 -2.84
N ALA A 104 -14.31 -6.72 -2.35
CA ALA A 104 -13.72 -7.72 -1.49
C ALA A 104 -13.53 -7.12 -0.09
N ALA A 105 -14.04 -7.78 0.96
CA ALA A 105 -13.71 -7.43 2.33
C ALA A 105 -12.42 -8.17 2.74
N ILE A 106 -11.45 -7.44 3.26
CA ILE A 106 -10.11 -7.94 3.57
C ILE A 106 -9.88 -7.89 5.07
N PHE A 107 -9.46 -9.02 5.65
CA PHE A 107 -9.25 -9.19 7.08
C PHE A 107 -7.78 -9.54 7.39
N ASP A 108 -7.34 -9.33 8.64
CA ASP A 108 -6.06 -9.82 9.13
C ASP A 108 -6.23 -11.24 9.69
N ARG A 109 -6.30 -12.21 8.79
CA ARG A 109 -6.49 -13.63 9.11
C ARG A 109 -5.43 -14.48 8.42
N ASP A 110 -5.18 -15.64 8.96
CA ASP A 110 -4.24 -16.64 8.44
C ASP A 110 -4.99 -17.87 7.89
N ASP A 111 -6.12 -17.61 7.21
CA ASP A 111 -6.99 -18.63 6.64
C ASP A 111 -7.56 -18.22 5.28
N ASP A 112 -8.37 -19.08 4.67
CA ASP A 112 -9.02 -18.87 3.38
C ASP A 112 -10.13 -17.82 3.41
N ARG A 113 -10.45 -17.24 4.57
CA ARG A 113 -11.41 -16.15 4.75
C ARG A 113 -10.73 -14.78 4.90
N GLN A 114 -9.47 -14.66 4.55
CA GLN A 114 -8.79 -13.37 4.53
C GLN A 114 -9.45 -12.38 3.55
N PHE A 115 -9.93 -12.89 2.39
CA PHE A 115 -10.68 -12.11 1.40
C PHE A 115 -12.08 -12.72 1.25
N LEU A 116 -13.11 -11.96 1.59
CA LEU A 116 -14.49 -12.33 1.31
C LEU A 116 -15.01 -11.52 0.13
N CYS A 117 -15.57 -12.17 -0.89
CA CYS A 117 -16.16 -11.48 -2.04
C CYS A 117 -17.44 -12.19 -2.52
N GLU A 118 -18.42 -11.42 -3.04
CA GLU A 118 -19.64 -12.01 -3.60
C GLU A 118 -19.41 -12.52 -5.04
N ARG A 119 -18.66 -11.78 -5.82
CA ARG A 119 -18.40 -12.07 -7.22
C ARG A 119 -16.96 -11.76 -7.59
N ILE A 120 -16.39 -12.63 -8.42
CA ILE A 120 -15.07 -12.41 -9.04
C ILE A 120 -15.29 -12.30 -10.55
N ASP A 121 -14.94 -11.17 -11.13
CA ASP A 121 -14.95 -11.01 -12.57
C ASP A 121 -13.64 -11.58 -13.16
N TRP A 122 -13.74 -12.77 -13.68
CA TRP A 122 -12.65 -13.48 -14.31
C TRP A 122 -12.35 -13.06 -15.76
N THR A 123 -13.18 -12.17 -16.33
CA THR A 123 -13.06 -11.79 -17.75
C THR A 123 -11.94 -10.78 -18.01
N HIS A 124 -11.67 -9.89 -17.05
CA HIS A 124 -10.60 -8.91 -17.18
C HIS A 124 -9.23 -9.53 -16.84
N PRO A 125 -8.22 -9.54 -17.77
CA PRO A 125 -6.96 -10.27 -17.60
C PRO A 125 -6.20 -9.92 -16.32
N HIS A 126 -6.11 -8.63 -15.98
CA HIS A 126 -5.37 -8.18 -14.79
C HIS A 126 -6.14 -8.42 -13.48
N ARG A 127 -7.48 -8.35 -13.50
CA ARG A 127 -8.31 -8.77 -12.37
C ARG A 127 -8.17 -10.26 -12.13
N ARG A 128 -8.23 -11.05 -13.19
CA ARG A 128 -8.00 -12.50 -13.12
C ARG A 128 -6.67 -12.81 -12.47
N HIS A 129 -5.59 -12.20 -12.95
CA HIS A 129 -4.24 -12.38 -12.37
C HIS A 129 -4.19 -11.97 -10.89
N TYR A 130 -4.79 -10.84 -10.52
CA TYR A 130 -4.88 -10.41 -9.13
C TYR A 130 -5.57 -11.46 -8.25
N PHE A 131 -6.74 -11.96 -8.66
CA PHE A 131 -7.47 -12.97 -7.90
C PHE A 131 -6.81 -14.35 -7.90
N GLU A 132 -6.14 -14.74 -8.98
CA GLU A 132 -5.35 -15.98 -9.04
C GLU A 132 -4.21 -15.98 -8.03
N LEU A 133 -3.52 -14.86 -7.85
CA LEU A 133 -2.48 -14.70 -6.83
C LEU A 133 -3.02 -14.82 -5.40
N HIS A 134 -4.28 -14.45 -5.18
CA HIS A 134 -4.93 -14.47 -3.86
C HIS A 134 -5.80 -15.70 -3.62
N ASN A 135 -5.93 -16.60 -4.58
CA ASN A 135 -6.94 -17.67 -4.60
C ASN A 135 -6.98 -18.53 -3.33
N ALA A 136 -5.82 -18.82 -2.74
CA ALA A 136 -5.72 -19.61 -1.50
C ALA A 136 -6.32 -18.90 -0.27
N TRP A 137 -6.57 -17.58 -0.35
CA TRP A 137 -7.00 -16.71 0.74
C TRP A 137 -8.41 -16.13 0.50
N ILE A 138 -9.07 -16.56 -0.59
CA ILE A 138 -10.37 -16.04 -1.00
C ILE A 138 -11.46 -17.04 -0.69
N THR A 139 -12.50 -16.57 -0.01
CA THR A 139 -13.79 -17.26 0.09
C THR A 139 -14.86 -16.45 -0.62
N GLN A 140 -15.53 -17.08 -1.58
CA GLN A 140 -16.70 -16.49 -2.23
C GLN A 140 -17.94 -16.74 -1.37
N VAL A 141 -18.69 -15.67 -1.10
CA VAL A 141 -19.87 -15.67 -0.24
C VAL A 141 -21.12 -15.25 -1.03
N SER A 142 -22.30 -15.60 -0.54
CA SER A 142 -23.57 -15.23 -1.18
C SER A 142 -23.92 -13.75 -0.98
N SER A 143 -23.51 -13.16 0.14
CA SER A 143 -23.75 -11.75 0.47
C SER A 143 -22.69 -11.22 1.43
N LEU A 144 -21.92 -10.24 1.00
CA LEU A 144 -21.00 -9.51 1.87
C LEU A 144 -21.73 -8.77 2.98
N ALA A 145 -22.90 -8.21 2.69
CA ALA A 145 -23.68 -7.50 3.70
C ALA A 145 -24.06 -8.40 4.88
N THR A 146 -24.26 -9.69 4.66
CA THR A 146 -24.56 -10.68 5.70
C THR A 146 -23.30 -11.17 6.39
N GLU A 147 -22.22 -11.39 5.65
CA GLU A 147 -20.96 -11.94 6.16
C GLU A 147 -20.08 -10.93 6.91
N LEU A 148 -20.28 -9.63 6.68
CA LEU A 148 -19.59 -8.54 7.39
C LEU A 148 -20.13 -8.41 8.82
N THR A 149 -19.87 -9.41 9.66
CA THR A 149 -20.22 -9.43 11.08
C THR A 149 -19.14 -8.89 12.00
N GLU A 150 -17.93 -8.72 11.47
CA GLU A 150 -16.77 -8.11 12.13
C GLU A 150 -16.13 -7.05 11.24
N ASP A 151 -15.30 -6.21 11.83
CA ASP A 151 -14.66 -5.07 11.15
C ASP A 151 -13.53 -5.56 10.24
N PRO A 152 -13.59 -5.40 8.90
CA PRO A 152 -12.49 -5.71 8.02
C PRO A 152 -11.35 -4.67 8.15
N LEU A 153 -10.14 -5.02 7.71
CA LEU A 153 -9.06 -4.04 7.54
C LEU A 153 -9.44 -3.00 6.48
N GLN A 154 -10.05 -3.45 5.39
CA GLN A 154 -10.44 -2.61 4.26
C GLN A 154 -11.46 -3.32 3.37
N LEU A 155 -12.14 -2.51 2.52
CA LEU A 155 -12.79 -3.02 1.32
C LEU A 155 -11.92 -2.71 0.12
N GLY A 156 -11.70 -3.70 -0.76
CA GLY A 156 -10.96 -3.55 -2.01
C GLY A 156 -11.88 -3.65 -3.23
N PHE A 157 -11.68 -2.76 -4.19
CA PHE A 157 -12.30 -2.80 -5.51
C PHE A 157 -11.23 -2.87 -6.58
N THR A 158 -11.50 -3.55 -7.68
CA THR A 158 -10.59 -3.66 -8.81
C THR A 158 -11.31 -3.36 -10.11
N GLY A 159 -10.65 -2.71 -11.06
CA GLY A 159 -11.24 -2.39 -12.36
C GLY A 159 -10.28 -1.68 -13.29
N ASP A 160 -10.81 -1.16 -14.39
CA ASP A 160 -10.08 -0.24 -15.23
C ASP A 160 -9.92 1.13 -14.55
N VAL A 161 -8.97 1.93 -15.04
CA VAL A 161 -8.61 3.22 -14.42
C VAL A 161 -9.79 4.19 -14.37
N SER A 162 -10.60 4.26 -15.44
CA SER A 162 -11.74 5.20 -15.48
C SER A 162 -12.82 4.81 -14.47
N SER A 163 -13.21 3.54 -14.44
CA SER A 163 -14.25 3.04 -13.51
C SER A 163 -13.83 3.22 -12.04
N MET A 164 -12.55 3.03 -11.73
CA MET A 164 -12.09 3.21 -10.33
C MET A 164 -12.02 4.68 -9.92
N ARG A 165 -11.75 5.59 -10.84
CA ARG A 165 -11.86 7.04 -10.60
C ARG A 165 -13.31 7.45 -10.35
N GLU A 166 -14.24 7.02 -11.19
CA GLU A 166 -15.67 7.27 -11.01
C GLU A 166 -16.16 6.74 -9.66
N LEU A 167 -15.71 5.55 -9.26
CA LEU A 167 -16.05 4.99 -7.95
C LEU A 167 -15.44 5.80 -6.80
N ALA A 168 -14.22 6.31 -6.93
CA ALA A 168 -13.59 7.18 -5.93
C ALA A 168 -14.34 8.52 -5.79
N GLU A 169 -14.81 9.11 -6.89
CA GLU A 169 -15.65 10.31 -6.89
C GLU A 169 -17.00 10.04 -6.21
N LEU A 170 -17.64 8.90 -6.52
CA LEU A 170 -18.86 8.48 -5.84
C LEU A 170 -18.63 8.37 -4.34
N LEU A 171 -17.61 7.64 -3.88
CA LEU A 171 -17.30 7.48 -2.47
C LEU A 171 -17.09 8.83 -1.76
N THR A 172 -16.44 9.78 -2.43
CA THR A 172 -16.23 11.13 -1.90
C THR A 172 -17.55 11.89 -1.74
N SER A 173 -18.56 11.63 -2.58
CA SER A 173 -19.84 12.32 -2.60
C SER A 173 -20.89 11.72 -1.66
N LEU A 174 -20.67 10.52 -1.13
CA LEU A 174 -21.63 9.85 -0.25
C LEU A 174 -21.84 10.61 1.08
N PRO A 175 -23.07 10.58 1.63
CA PRO A 175 -23.38 11.28 2.90
C PRO A 175 -22.48 10.91 4.09
N ARG A 176 -21.97 9.67 4.12
CA ARG A 176 -21.10 9.13 5.17
C ARG A 176 -19.61 9.16 4.81
N ALA A 177 -19.18 9.99 3.84
CA ALA A 177 -17.79 10.04 3.37
C ALA A 177 -16.76 10.38 4.48
N ALA A 178 -17.18 11.03 5.56
CA ALA A 178 -16.32 11.30 6.71
C ALA A 178 -15.99 10.06 7.58
N GLU A 179 -16.71 8.94 7.38
CA GLU A 179 -16.54 7.72 8.17
C GLU A 179 -15.52 6.74 7.60
N TYR A 180 -14.88 7.09 6.49
CA TYR A 180 -13.83 6.29 5.85
C TYR A 180 -12.85 7.17 5.08
N SER A 181 -11.74 6.57 4.71
CA SER A 181 -10.79 7.10 3.72
C SER A 181 -10.72 6.15 2.55
N HIS A 182 -10.18 6.58 1.43
CA HIS A 182 -9.90 5.67 0.32
C HIS A 182 -8.53 5.96 -0.31
N ALA A 183 -7.92 4.92 -0.86
CA ALA A 183 -6.63 4.96 -1.54
C ALA A 183 -6.77 4.40 -2.95
N LEU A 184 -6.36 5.18 -3.94
CA LEU A 184 -6.39 4.80 -5.35
C LEU A 184 -4.97 4.47 -5.82
N THR A 185 -4.80 3.29 -6.40
CA THR A 185 -3.55 2.83 -7.04
C THR A 185 -3.81 2.58 -8.51
N GLU A 186 -3.08 3.25 -9.40
CA GLU A 186 -3.31 3.20 -10.85
C GLU A 186 -2.12 2.60 -11.60
N TYR A 187 -2.39 1.62 -12.42
CA TYR A 187 -1.45 1.03 -13.38
C TYR A 187 -1.88 1.42 -14.80
N GLN A 188 -1.55 2.65 -15.20
CA GLN A 188 -2.00 3.27 -16.45
C GLN A 188 -1.73 2.41 -17.69
N LEU A 189 -0.51 1.87 -17.82
CA LEU A 189 -0.11 1.03 -18.95
C LEU A 189 -0.90 -0.28 -19.07
N ARG A 190 -1.46 -0.75 -17.96
CA ARG A 190 -2.25 -1.98 -17.89
C ARG A 190 -3.75 -1.71 -17.93
N ASN A 191 -4.16 -0.43 -17.94
CA ASN A 191 -5.55 0.00 -17.70
C ASN A 191 -6.18 -0.74 -16.55
N PHE A 192 -5.47 -0.85 -15.44
CA PHE A 192 -5.90 -1.55 -14.22
C PHE A 192 -5.71 -0.65 -13.01
N SER A 193 -6.65 -0.70 -12.07
CA SER A 193 -6.61 0.11 -10.87
C SER A 193 -7.19 -0.65 -9.68
N LEU A 194 -6.68 -0.32 -8.51
CA LEU A 194 -7.18 -0.76 -7.20
C LEU A 194 -7.71 0.46 -6.47
N LEU A 195 -8.86 0.31 -5.83
CA LEU A 195 -9.44 1.31 -4.95
C LEU A 195 -9.75 0.64 -3.61
N ASP A 196 -9.02 1.04 -2.58
CA ASP A 196 -9.16 0.50 -1.24
C ASP A 196 -9.85 1.50 -0.33
N VAL A 197 -10.89 1.06 0.39
CA VAL A 197 -11.60 1.86 1.40
C VAL A 197 -11.15 1.41 2.77
N LEU A 198 -10.69 2.36 3.56
CA LEU A 198 -9.99 2.20 4.84
C LEU A 198 -10.77 2.86 5.97
N SER A 199 -10.41 2.58 7.21
CA SER A 199 -10.95 3.33 8.34
C SER A 199 -10.64 4.84 8.22
N PRO A 200 -11.42 5.73 8.88
CA PRO A 200 -11.29 7.17 8.67
C PRO A 200 -9.88 7.67 9.03
N GLY A 201 -9.35 8.54 8.16
CA GLY A 201 -8.03 9.13 8.32
C GLY A 201 -6.86 8.16 8.13
N ARG A 202 -7.08 6.94 7.63
CA ARG A 202 -5.99 5.98 7.35
C ARG A 202 -5.45 6.13 5.94
N SER A 203 -4.13 6.06 5.87
CA SER A 203 -3.34 6.02 4.63
C SER A 203 -1.93 5.53 4.93
N LYS A 204 -1.15 5.21 3.92
CA LYS A 204 0.30 4.93 4.03
C LYS A 204 1.01 6.03 4.82
N GLY A 205 0.75 7.30 4.48
CA GLY A 205 1.41 8.45 5.08
C GLY A 205 1.02 8.67 6.54
N ARG A 206 -0.26 8.57 6.86
CA ARG A 206 -0.74 8.74 8.24
C ARG A 206 -0.14 7.70 9.19
N THR A 207 -0.15 6.44 8.77
CA THR A 207 0.40 5.36 9.60
C THR A 207 1.92 5.48 9.73
N LEU A 208 2.63 5.88 8.66
CA LEU A 208 4.06 6.17 8.73
C LEU A 208 4.37 7.32 9.70
N ALA A 209 3.57 8.39 9.68
CA ALA A 209 3.75 9.53 10.59
C ALA A 209 3.56 9.12 12.05
N GLU A 210 2.53 8.35 12.35
CA GLU A 210 2.29 7.82 13.70
C GLU A 210 3.41 6.89 14.17
N TRP A 211 3.86 5.97 13.31
CA TRP A 211 4.99 5.08 13.59
C TRP A 211 6.28 5.85 13.86
N SER A 212 6.59 6.85 13.03
CA SER A 212 7.76 7.70 13.20
C SER A 212 7.73 8.48 14.51
N THR A 213 6.56 9.06 14.85
CA THR A 213 6.35 9.80 16.09
C THR A 213 6.52 8.92 17.33
N GLN A 214 6.01 7.71 17.33
CA GLN A 214 6.19 6.73 18.42
C GLN A 214 7.66 6.36 18.65
N ARG A 215 8.50 6.47 17.62
CA ARG A 215 9.95 6.24 17.70
C ARG A 215 10.73 7.53 17.99
N GLY A 216 10.06 8.64 18.23
CA GLY A 216 10.69 9.93 18.53
C GLY A 216 11.36 10.57 17.30
N LEU A 217 10.97 10.20 16.08
CA LEU A 217 11.53 10.72 14.84
C LEU A 217 10.72 11.93 14.36
N THR A 218 11.44 12.91 13.82
CA THR A 218 10.85 14.07 13.13
C THR A 218 10.77 13.79 11.62
N PRO A 219 9.88 14.46 10.87
CA PRO A 219 9.81 14.32 9.41
C PRO A 219 11.16 14.52 8.71
N SER A 220 12.00 15.43 9.19
CA SER A 220 13.33 15.71 8.62
C SER A 220 14.35 14.55 8.73
N GLU A 221 14.05 13.54 9.53
CA GLU A 221 14.85 12.32 9.70
C GLU A 221 14.30 11.14 8.89
N VAL A 222 13.17 11.36 8.17
CA VAL A 222 12.50 10.34 7.37
C VAL A 222 12.72 10.58 5.87
N MET A 223 13.16 9.56 5.17
CA MET A 223 13.16 9.47 3.72
C MET A 223 12.00 8.58 3.29
N ALA A 224 11.17 9.02 2.35
CA ALA A 224 10.12 8.21 1.76
C ALA A 224 10.31 8.08 0.25
N ILE A 225 10.06 6.89 -0.30
CA ILE A 225 10.25 6.58 -1.71
C ILE A 225 9.00 5.86 -2.23
N GLY A 226 8.42 6.36 -3.34
CA GLY A 226 7.21 5.80 -3.91
C GLY A 226 6.97 6.22 -5.36
N ASP A 227 5.96 5.63 -6.01
CA ASP A 227 5.67 5.85 -7.43
C ASP A 227 4.19 6.07 -7.75
N ASN A 228 3.27 5.81 -6.82
CA ASN A 228 1.84 5.85 -7.11
C ASN A 228 1.04 6.82 -6.21
N LEU A 229 -0.22 7.06 -6.55
CA LEU A 229 -1.06 8.05 -5.88
C LEU A 229 -1.26 7.79 -4.39
N ASN A 230 -1.31 6.51 -3.98
CA ASN A 230 -1.43 6.11 -2.58
C ASN A 230 -0.15 6.37 -1.76
N ASP A 231 0.97 6.74 -2.41
CA ASP A 231 2.22 7.13 -1.75
C ASP A 231 2.28 8.62 -1.43
N ARG A 232 1.36 9.41 -1.99
CA ARG A 232 1.40 10.86 -1.89
C ARG A 232 1.56 11.35 -0.46
N GLU A 233 0.73 10.86 0.46
CA GLU A 233 0.76 11.34 1.84
C GLU A 233 2.04 10.94 2.59
N MET A 234 2.66 9.79 2.29
CA MET A 234 3.94 9.45 2.90
C MET A 234 5.09 10.30 2.35
N LEU A 235 5.01 10.70 1.07
CA LEU A 235 5.95 11.64 0.46
C LEU A 235 5.77 13.05 1.01
N ASP A 236 4.52 13.52 1.20
CA ASP A 236 4.20 14.81 1.81
C ASP A 236 4.70 14.89 3.28
N PHE A 237 4.66 13.78 4.01
CA PHE A 237 5.14 13.71 5.39
C PHE A 237 6.66 13.77 5.50
N ALA A 238 7.39 13.08 4.62
CA ALA A 238 8.83 12.89 4.74
C ALA A 238 9.63 14.16 4.45
N GLY A 239 10.68 14.41 5.22
CA GLY A 239 11.61 15.51 4.94
C GLY A 239 12.49 15.26 3.72
N ILE A 240 12.62 14.01 3.26
CA ILE A 240 13.31 13.63 2.03
C ILE A 240 12.34 12.79 1.18
N PRO A 241 11.39 13.43 0.48
CA PRO A 241 10.50 12.73 -0.44
C PRO A 241 11.18 12.45 -1.77
N VAL A 242 11.14 11.18 -2.20
CA VAL A 242 11.72 10.72 -3.46
C VAL A 242 10.66 10.05 -4.33
N VAL A 243 10.51 10.51 -5.54
CA VAL A 243 9.60 9.96 -6.55
C VAL A 243 10.39 9.16 -7.57
N MET A 244 9.92 7.95 -7.85
CA MET A 244 10.53 7.08 -8.86
C MET A 244 10.38 7.63 -10.28
N GLY A 245 11.33 7.34 -11.16
CA GLY A 245 11.29 7.75 -12.57
C GLY A 245 10.07 7.20 -13.33
N ASN A 246 9.58 6.02 -12.95
CA ASN A 246 8.38 5.38 -13.49
C ASN A 246 7.07 5.85 -12.83
N ALA A 247 7.12 6.79 -11.88
CA ALA A 247 5.93 7.22 -11.13
C ALA A 247 4.83 7.81 -12.01
N THR A 248 3.59 7.74 -11.50
CA THR A 248 2.43 8.30 -12.20
C THR A 248 2.60 9.80 -12.44
N PRO A 249 2.10 10.34 -13.59
CA PRO A 249 2.25 11.75 -13.92
C PRO A 249 1.69 12.70 -12.85
N GLY A 250 0.65 12.28 -12.14
CA GLY A 250 0.04 13.05 -11.06
C GLY A 250 0.98 13.26 -9.87
N LEU A 251 1.83 12.28 -9.58
CA LEU A 251 2.78 12.35 -8.48
C LEU A 251 4.01 13.19 -8.84
N LYS A 252 4.49 13.15 -10.08
CA LYS A 252 5.68 13.89 -10.55
C LYS A 252 5.55 15.42 -10.50
N LYS A 253 4.36 15.96 -10.33
CA LYS A 253 4.10 17.40 -10.36
C LYS A 253 4.37 18.14 -9.04
N HIS A 254 4.75 17.43 -7.96
CA HIS A 254 4.85 18.02 -6.62
C HIS A 254 6.22 18.64 -6.26
N GLY A 255 7.17 18.70 -7.20
CA GLY A 255 8.49 19.30 -6.94
C GLY A 255 9.40 18.49 -5.99
N TRP A 256 9.06 17.22 -5.71
CA TRP A 256 9.88 16.32 -4.93
C TRP A 256 11.13 15.87 -5.70
N ILE A 257 12.07 15.26 -4.98
CA ILE A 257 13.28 14.68 -5.57
C ILE A 257 12.86 13.57 -6.54
N GLN A 258 13.34 13.60 -7.76
CA GLN A 258 13.16 12.51 -8.72
C GLN A 258 14.42 11.65 -8.77
N THR A 259 14.24 10.33 -8.82
CA THR A 259 15.28 9.35 -9.09
C THR A 259 15.00 8.63 -10.41
N ASP A 260 15.84 7.65 -10.77
CA ASP A 260 15.62 6.82 -11.96
C ASP A 260 14.44 5.84 -11.76
N THR A 261 14.14 5.07 -12.79
CA THR A 261 13.06 4.06 -12.71
C THR A 261 13.44 2.89 -11.81
N ASN A 262 12.45 2.09 -11.42
CA ASN A 262 12.69 0.87 -10.65
C ASN A 262 13.51 -0.17 -11.42
N ASP A 263 13.46 -0.17 -12.75
CA ASP A 263 14.30 -1.02 -13.61
C ASP A 263 15.73 -0.49 -13.78
N GLU A 264 15.97 0.78 -13.45
CA GLU A 264 17.27 1.46 -13.54
C GLU A 264 17.90 1.70 -12.17
N GLU A 265 17.51 0.90 -11.16
CA GLU A 265 18.06 0.98 -9.79
C GLU A 265 17.79 2.33 -9.09
N GLY A 266 16.70 3.00 -9.42
CA GLY A 266 16.38 4.32 -8.88
C GLY A 266 16.32 4.36 -7.35
N LEU A 267 15.83 3.30 -6.70
CA LEU A 267 15.81 3.17 -5.25
C LEU A 267 17.24 3.17 -4.67
N ALA A 268 18.12 2.31 -5.17
CA ALA A 268 19.50 2.20 -4.68
C ALA A 268 20.24 3.53 -4.85
N LYS A 269 20.15 4.17 -6.02
CA LYS A 269 20.76 5.47 -6.29
C LYS A 269 20.27 6.55 -5.32
N ALA A 270 18.98 6.59 -5.03
CA ALA A 270 18.42 7.55 -4.10
C ALA A 270 18.95 7.32 -2.66
N ILE A 271 18.98 6.07 -2.18
CA ILE A 271 19.48 5.73 -0.84
C ILE A 271 20.97 6.08 -0.70
N ILE A 272 21.78 5.73 -1.69
CA ILE A 272 23.21 6.06 -1.70
C ILE A 272 23.41 7.56 -1.57
N LYS A 273 22.71 8.34 -2.37
CA LYS A 273 22.87 9.80 -2.45
C LYS A 273 22.35 10.53 -1.22
N TYR A 274 21.17 10.16 -0.71
CA TYR A 274 20.47 10.97 0.29
C TYR A 274 20.51 10.39 1.69
N ALA A 275 20.60 9.06 1.85
CA ALA A 275 20.69 8.42 3.16
C ALA A 275 22.12 8.07 3.55
N LEU A 276 22.90 7.47 2.65
CA LEU A 276 24.29 7.08 2.91
C LEU A 276 25.32 8.20 2.62
N LYS A 277 24.89 9.26 1.89
CA LYS A 277 25.73 10.42 1.55
C LYS A 277 27.06 10.06 0.88
N ARG A 278 27.05 9.06 0.03
CA ARG A 278 28.16 8.72 -0.86
C ARG A 278 28.03 9.48 -2.17
N ASN A 279 29.14 10.03 -2.69
CA ASN A 279 29.22 10.67 -4.01
C ASN A 279 29.27 9.63 -5.13
#